data_9826746b922a2f836bffccdf9df9fa88
#
_entry.id   9826746b922a2f836bffccdf9df9fa88
#
_cell.length_a   1.000
_cell.length_b   1.000
_cell.length_c   1.000
_cell.angle_alpha   90.00
_cell.angle_beta   90.00
_cell.angle_gamma   90.00
#
_symmetry.space_group_name_H-M   'P 1'
#
loop_
_entity.id
_entity.type
_entity.pdbx_description
1 polymer ?
#
loop_
_entity_poly.entity_id
_entity_poly.type
_entity_poly.pdbx_seq_one_letter_code
_entity_poly.pdbx_strand_id
1 'polypeptide(L)'
;MSETSANSSTPSKASAGSRPGRLGVGIISAGRVGAVLGSALRAVDHQVIGVHAVSEASRERAEALLPGVPVLDVEEIVERAELVMLAVPDDALATLVKGLADLGRWQPGQLVVHTSGRYGIGILEPARRLGAIPLALHPAMTFGGFSTDVARLTGCPMAVTAPDAVLPIAQALAVELGGEPFVLPEASRPAYHAALAHGANHLVTLVGQAVRVLAAAGVEDGAATLGPLLAAALDRALTEDADSVLTGLTGPVSRG
;
A
#
# COMPACT_ATOMS: atom_id res chain seq x y z
N MET A 1 -28.64 -42.68 -54.58
CA MET A 1 -28.76 -41.25 -54.21
C MET A 1 -28.67 -41.18 -52.72
N SER A 2 -27.50 -40.84 -52.19
CA SER A 2 -27.24 -40.77 -50.78
C SER A 2 -26.64 -39.40 -50.52
N GLU A 3 -27.40 -38.54 -49.89
CA GLU A 3 -26.98 -37.20 -49.46
C GLU A 3 -26.17 -37.31 -48.16
N THR A 4 -24.94 -36.87 -48.23
CA THR A 4 -24.02 -36.75 -47.07
C THR A 4 -24.17 -35.36 -46.48
N SER A 5 -24.79 -35.27 -45.33
CA SER A 5 -24.94 -34.04 -44.55
C SER A 5 -23.61 -33.69 -43.88
N ALA A 6 -22.98 -32.58 -44.27
CA ALA A 6 -21.80 -32.06 -43.65
C ALA A 6 -22.15 -31.28 -42.40
N ASN A 7 -21.71 -31.79 -41.25
CA ASN A 7 -21.85 -31.14 -39.93
C ASN A 7 -20.71 -30.16 -39.73
N SER A 8 -20.97 -28.85 -39.88
CA SER A 8 -20.02 -27.80 -39.60
C SER A 8 -20.02 -27.45 -38.11
N SER A 9 -19.11 -28.04 -37.36
CA SER A 9 -18.84 -27.67 -35.98
C SER A 9 -17.95 -26.41 -35.95
N THR A 10 -18.55 -25.30 -35.57
CA THR A 10 -17.85 -24.06 -35.26
C THR A 10 -16.97 -24.28 -34.00
N PRO A 11 -15.68 -23.91 -34.00
CA PRO A 11 -14.88 -24.03 -32.81
C PRO A 11 -15.32 -22.99 -31.77
N SER A 12 -15.73 -23.48 -30.60
CA SER A 12 -15.97 -22.69 -29.39
C SER A 12 -14.71 -21.89 -29.05
N LYS A 13 -14.84 -20.57 -28.91
CA LYS A 13 -13.80 -19.72 -28.34
C LYS A 13 -13.46 -20.24 -26.94
N ALA A 14 -12.30 -20.87 -26.80
CA ALA A 14 -11.74 -21.19 -25.50
C ALA A 14 -11.60 -19.88 -24.70
N SER A 15 -12.26 -19.80 -23.56
CA SER A 15 -12.03 -18.76 -22.56
C SER A 15 -10.55 -18.82 -22.20
N ALA A 16 -9.87 -17.69 -22.28
CA ALA A 16 -8.50 -17.57 -21.77
C ALA A 16 -8.54 -17.97 -20.29
N GLY A 17 -8.01 -19.15 -19.99
CA GLY A 17 -8.03 -19.70 -18.64
C GLY A 17 -7.26 -18.76 -17.71
N SER A 18 -7.96 -18.25 -16.69
CA SER A 18 -7.29 -17.59 -15.58
C SER A 18 -6.31 -18.58 -14.96
N ARG A 19 -5.05 -18.18 -14.81
CA ARG A 19 -4.08 -18.99 -14.08
C ARG A 19 -4.62 -19.19 -12.65
N PRO A 20 -4.63 -20.41 -12.09
CA PRO A 20 -5.09 -20.64 -10.73
C PRO A 20 -4.32 -19.74 -9.75
N GLY A 21 -5.03 -19.03 -8.87
CA GLY A 21 -4.43 -18.19 -7.83
C GLY A 21 -4.23 -16.72 -8.20
N ARG A 22 -4.64 -16.27 -9.41
CA ARG A 22 -4.59 -14.84 -9.78
C ARG A 22 -5.97 -14.21 -9.67
N LEU A 23 -6.03 -13.02 -9.04
CA LEU A 23 -7.26 -12.33 -8.67
C LEU A 23 -7.55 -11.16 -9.60
N GLY A 24 -8.83 -10.86 -9.79
CA GLY A 24 -9.31 -9.58 -10.27
C GLY A 24 -9.20 -8.53 -9.17
N VAL A 25 -8.30 -7.55 -9.34
CA VAL A 25 -7.97 -6.54 -8.34
C VAL A 25 -8.58 -5.20 -8.70
N GLY A 26 -9.34 -4.62 -7.78
CA GLY A 26 -9.83 -3.25 -7.87
C GLY A 26 -9.08 -2.34 -6.91
N ILE A 27 -8.64 -1.17 -7.40
CA ILE A 27 -7.90 -0.19 -6.60
C ILE A 27 -8.78 1.02 -6.32
N ILE A 28 -9.16 1.22 -5.07
CA ILE A 28 -9.87 2.43 -4.64
C ILE A 28 -8.87 3.47 -4.16
N SER A 29 -8.77 4.55 -4.90
CA SER A 29 -7.77 5.63 -4.85
C SER A 29 -6.44 5.27 -5.53
N ALA A 30 -6.27 5.75 -6.79
CA ALA A 30 -4.98 5.75 -7.50
C ALA A 30 -4.06 6.86 -6.97
N GLY A 31 -3.97 6.97 -5.63
CA GLY A 31 -3.02 7.81 -4.93
C GLY A 31 -1.58 7.29 -5.06
N ARG A 32 -0.66 7.87 -4.28
CA ARG A 32 0.76 7.47 -4.30
C ARG A 32 0.95 6.00 -3.93
N VAL A 33 0.15 5.50 -2.98
CA VAL A 33 0.19 4.11 -2.51
C VAL A 33 -0.56 3.19 -3.50
N GLY A 34 -1.83 3.48 -3.78
CA GLY A 34 -2.69 2.57 -4.56
C GLY A 34 -2.19 2.31 -5.96
N ALA A 35 -1.69 3.32 -6.67
CA ALA A 35 -1.15 3.14 -8.02
C ALA A 35 0.13 2.29 -8.02
N VAL A 36 1.02 2.48 -7.04
CA VAL A 36 2.26 1.69 -6.91
C VAL A 36 1.94 0.23 -6.57
N LEU A 37 1.08 -0.02 -5.57
CA LEU A 37 0.70 -1.38 -5.19
C LEU A 37 -0.09 -2.09 -6.31
N GLY A 38 -0.97 -1.37 -7.01
CA GLY A 38 -1.65 -1.90 -8.19
C GLY A 38 -0.68 -2.30 -9.29
N SER A 39 0.34 -1.49 -9.56
CA SER A 39 1.42 -1.79 -10.51
C SER A 39 2.23 -3.02 -10.09
N ALA A 40 2.55 -3.15 -8.80
CA ALA A 40 3.25 -4.30 -8.25
C ALA A 40 2.43 -5.59 -8.40
N LEU A 41 1.13 -5.58 -8.10
CA LEU A 41 0.24 -6.72 -8.29
C LEU A 41 0.11 -7.11 -9.77
N ARG A 42 0.03 -6.13 -10.67
CA ARG A 42 0.02 -6.38 -12.11
C ARG A 42 1.31 -7.05 -12.60
N ALA A 43 2.45 -6.66 -12.04
CA ALA A 43 3.75 -7.23 -12.40
C ALA A 43 3.88 -8.72 -12.05
N VAL A 44 3.07 -9.22 -11.12
CA VAL A 44 2.99 -10.64 -10.74
C VAL A 44 1.73 -11.33 -11.29
N ASP A 45 1.20 -10.81 -12.40
CA ASP A 45 0.10 -11.37 -13.19
C ASP A 45 -1.30 -11.27 -12.57
N HIS A 46 -1.53 -10.47 -11.50
CA HIS A 46 -2.89 -10.14 -11.10
C HIS A 46 -3.56 -9.24 -12.14
N GLN A 47 -4.84 -9.44 -12.34
CA GLN A 47 -5.61 -8.61 -13.26
C GLN A 47 -6.13 -7.37 -12.55
N VAL A 48 -5.50 -6.20 -12.74
CA VAL A 48 -6.07 -4.94 -12.26
C VAL A 48 -7.25 -4.58 -13.17
N ILE A 49 -8.47 -4.77 -12.64
CA ILE A 49 -9.73 -4.63 -13.40
C ILE A 49 -10.22 -3.18 -13.51
N GLY A 50 -9.76 -2.33 -12.60
CA GLY A 50 -10.13 -0.92 -12.55
C GLY A 50 -9.48 -0.19 -11.40
N VAL A 51 -9.37 1.12 -11.56
CA VAL A 51 -8.88 2.04 -10.53
C VAL A 51 -9.86 3.19 -10.34
N HIS A 52 -10.03 3.66 -9.10
CA HIS A 52 -10.75 4.89 -8.82
C HIS A 52 -9.75 6.04 -8.69
N ALA A 53 -9.96 7.12 -9.47
CA ALA A 53 -9.11 8.30 -9.49
C ALA A 53 -9.96 9.56 -9.70
N VAL A 54 -9.92 10.51 -8.75
CA VAL A 54 -10.74 11.73 -8.77
C VAL A 54 -9.94 12.92 -9.27
N SER A 55 -8.76 13.19 -8.67
CA SER A 55 -7.92 14.33 -9.03
C SER A 55 -7.15 14.08 -10.31
N GLU A 56 -6.78 15.17 -11.03
CA GLU A 56 -5.91 15.12 -12.20
C GLU A 56 -4.61 14.35 -11.87
N ALA A 57 -3.92 14.71 -10.78
CA ALA A 57 -2.70 14.04 -10.36
C ALA A 57 -2.89 12.53 -10.07
N SER A 58 -4.09 12.08 -9.66
CA SER A 58 -4.36 10.66 -9.49
C SER A 58 -4.62 9.95 -10.80
N ARG A 59 -5.24 10.62 -11.77
CA ARG A 59 -5.45 10.09 -13.14
C ARG A 59 -4.15 9.98 -13.91
N GLU A 60 -3.30 11.01 -13.86
CA GLU A 60 -1.95 10.98 -14.46
C GLU A 60 -1.12 9.82 -13.89
N ARG A 61 -1.21 9.60 -12.57
CA ARG A 61 -0.50 8.50 -11.92
C ARG A 61 -1.06 7.13 -12.30
N ALA A 62 -2.39 7.01 -12.43
CA ALA A 62 -3.01 5.79 -12.93
C ALA A 62 -2.56 5.49 -14.36
N GLU A 63 -2.52 6.49 -15.25
CA GLU A 63 -2.03 6.31 -16.63
C GLU A 63 -0.56 5.90 -16.66
N ALA A 64 0.28 6.52 -15.83
CA ALA A 64 1.72 6.24 -15.80
C ALA A 64 2.06 4.85 -15.23
N LEU A 65 1.38 4.41 -14.17
CA LEU A 65 1.71 3.18 -13.44
C LEU A 65 0.83 1.98 -13.83
N LEU A 66 -0.37 2.24 -14.32
CA LEU A 66 -1.38 1.24 -14.68
C LEU A 66 -1.95 1.52 -16.09
N PRO A 67 -1.10 1.67 -17.13
CA PRO A 67 -1.54 2.02 -18.47
C PRO A 67 -2.57 1.01 -18.98
N GLY A 68 -3.67 1.55 -19.55
CA GLY A 68 -4.78 0.75 -20.09
C GLY A 68 -5.74 0.16 -19.06
N VAL A 69 -5.54 0.43 -17.76
CA VAL A 69 -6.52 0.08 -16.72
C VAL A 69 -7.61 1.15 -16.69
N PRO A 70 -8.91 0.77 -16.78
CA PRO A 70 -9.98 1.75 -16.79
C PRO A 70 -10.13 2.46 -15.46
N VAL A 71 -10.45 3.76 -15.51
CA VAL A 71 -10.89 4.53 -14.35
C VAL A 71 -12.40 4.29 -14.19
N LEU A 72 -12.79 3.74 -13.05
CA LEU A 72 -14.15 3.31 -12.74
C LEU A 72 -14.67 3.98 -11.46
N ASP A 73 -15.99 3.96 -11.28
CA ASP A 73 -16.60 4.33 -10.03
C ASP A 73 -16.35 3.29 -8.94
N VAL A 74 -16.37 3.73 -7.68
CA VAL A 74 -16.09 2.87 -6.52
C VAL A 74 -17.01 1.65 -6.48
N GLU A 75 -18.31 1.84 -6.72
CA GLU A 75 -19.31 0.77 -6.70
C GLU A 75 -19.02 -0.28 -7.78
N GLU A 76 -18.68 0.17 -8.99
CA GLU A 76 -18.35 -0.72 -10.11
C GLU A 76 -17.08 -1.55 -9.85
N ILE A 77 -16.08 -0.94 -9.18
CA ILE A 77 -14.88 -1.64 -8.74
C ILE A 77 -15.24 -2.74 -7.74
N VAL A 78 -16.02 -2.41 -6.71
CA VAL A 78 -16.41 -3.36 -5.65
C VAL A 78 -17.24 -4.50 -6.21
N GLU A 79 -18.12 -4.23 -7.19
CA GLU A 79 -18.95 -5.25 -7.82
C GLU A 79 -18.14 -6.27 -8.63
N ARG A 80 -17.02 -5.85 -9.24
CA ARG A 80 -16.25 -6.68 -10.18
C ARG A 80 -15.02 -7.34 -9.58
N ALA A 81 -14.48 -6.79 -8.49
CA ALA A 81 -13.22 -7.22 -7.93
C ALA A 81 -13.36 -8.41 -6.99
N GLU A 82 -12.44 -9.37 -7.08
CA GLU A 82 -12.25 -10.43 -6.09
C GLU A 82 -11.42 -9.92 -4.90
N LEU A 83 -10.50 -8.97 -5.16
CA LEU A 83 -9.73 -8.25 -4.17
C LEU A 83 -9.93 -6.75 -4.36
N VAL A 84 -10.43 -6.07 -3.33
CA VAL A 84 -10.56 -4.62 -3.30
C VAL A 84 -9.47 -4.04 -2.41
N MET A 85 -8.59 -3.22 -2.99
CA MET A 85 -7.54 -2.52 -2.25
C MET A 85 -7.98 -1.08 -1.96
N LEU A 86 -8.09 -0.75 -0.68
CA LEU A 86 -8.45 0.56 -0.17
C LEU A 86 -7.18 1.35 0.18
N ALA A 87 -6.73 2.21 -0.73
CA ALA A 87 -5.56 3.08 -0.55
C ALA A 87 -5.97 4.55 -0.33
N VAL A 88 -7.10 4.75 0.32
CA VAL A 88 -7.63 6.05 0.69
C VAL A 88 -6.95 6.59 1.96
N PRO A 89 -7.00 7.92 2.22
CA PRO A 89 -6.55 8.49 3.48
C PRO A 89 -7.28 7.87 4.69
N ASP A 90 -6.58 7.82 5.83
CA ASP A 90 -7.08 7.19 7.06
C ASP A 90 -8.42 7.76 7.55
N ASP A 91 -8.62 9.06 7.38
CA ASP A 91 -9.86 9.78 7.75
C ASP A 91 -11.06 9.46 6.85
N ALA A 92 -10.81 9.04 5.61
CA ALA A 92 -11.85 8.64 4.67
C ALA A 92 -12.24 7.15 4.78
N LEU A 93 -11.35 6.32 5.33
CA LEU A 93 -11.48 4.85 5.28
C LEU A 93 -12.78 4.35 5.94
N ALA A 94 -13.07 4.79 7.16
CA ALA A 94 -14.25 4.35 7.91
C ALA A 94 -15.56 4.72 7.19
N THR A 95 -15.65 5.96 6.68
CA THR A 95 -16.82 6.47 5.97
C THR A 95 -17.06 5.71 4.68
N LEU A 96 -16.00 5.42 3.91
CA LEU A 96 -16.07 4.65 2.68
C LEU A 96 -16.57 3.23 2.94
N VAL A 97 -15.95 2.52 3.88
CA VAL A 97 -16.30 1.12 4.20
C VAL A 97 -17.75 1.03 4.68
N LYS A 98 -18.16 1.95 5.56
CA LYS A 98 -19.54 2.00 6.05
C LYS A 98 -20.52 2.34 4.93
N GLY A 99 -20.25 3.35 4.11
CA GLY A 99 -21.11 3.74 3.00
C GLY A 99 -21.38 2.61 2.02
N LEU A 100 -20.34 1.87 1.63
CA LEU A 100 -20.48 0.69 0.77
C LEU A 100 -21.26 -0.45 1.45
N ALA A 101 -21.10 -0.61 2.77
CA ALA A 101 -21.86 -1.59 3.53
C ALA A 101 -23.35 -1.21 3.63
N ASP A 102 -23.66 0.06 3.90
CA ASP A 102 -25.04 0.56 3.94
C ASP A 102 -25.77 0.39 2.59
N LEU A 103 -25.01 0.44 1.49
CA LEU A 103 -25.51 0.17 0.13
C LEU A 103 -25.52 -1.34 -0.24
N GLY A 104 -25.03 -2.22 0.65
CA GLY A 104 -24.97 -3.66 0.41
C GLY A 104 -24.01 -4.07 -0.73
N ARG A 105 -22.92 -3.30 -0.96
CA ARG A 105 -22.02 -3.53 -2.10
C ARG A 105 -20.96 -4.59 -1.86
N TRP A 106 -20.59 -4.85 -0.60
CA TRP A 106 -19.58 -5.86 -0.28
C TRP A 106 -20.10 -7.27 -0.59
N GLN A 107 -19.22 -8.13 -1.10
CA GLN A 107 -19.58 -9.47 -1.53
C GLN A 107 -19.01 -10.54 -0.59
N PRO A 108 -19.75 -11.64 -0.34
CA PRO A 108 -19.24 -12.77 0.43
C PRO A 108 -17.99 -13.37 -0.23
N GLY A 109 -16.95 -13.60 0.56
CA GLY A 109 -15.67 -14.14 0.10
C GLY A 109 -14.73 -13.13 -0.57
N GLN A 110 -15.17 -11.90 -0.81
CA GLN A 110 -14.34 -10.84 -1.38
C GLN A 110 -13.23 -10.44 -0.41
N LEU A 111 -11.97 -10.41 -0.87
CA LEU A 111 -10.84 -9.91 -0.09
C LEU A 111 -10.90 -8.38 -0.07
N VAL A 112 -10.93 -7.78 1.12
CA VAL A 112 -10.90 -6.34 1.30
C VAL A 112 -9.65 -5.96 2.08
N VAL A 113 -8.72 -5.29 1.40
CA VAL A 113 -7.43 -4.90 1.93
C VAL A 113 -7.37 -3.40 2.10
N HIS A 114 -6.96 -2.90 3.27
CA HIS A 114 -6.56 -1.51 3.41
C HIS A 114 -5.07 -1.37 3.70
N THR A 115 -4.51 -0.20 3.39
CA THR A 115 -3.08 0.09 3.52
C THR A 115 -2.74 1.00 4.69
N SER A 116 -3.69 1.28 5.58
CA SER A 116 -3.44 2.10 6.78
C SER A 116 -2.45 1.41 7.74
N GLY A 117 -1.48 2.17 8.22
CA GLY A 117 -0.59 1.71 9.29
C GLY A 117 -1.25 1.74 10.67
N ARG A 118 -2.20 2.67 10.85
CA ARG A 118 -2.87 2.96 12.12
C ARG A 118 -3.98 1.97 12.46
N TYR A 119 -4.80 1.63 11.47
CA TYR A 119 -5.98 0.77 11.67
C TYR A 119 -5.66 -0.69 11.43
N GLY A 120 -6.32 -1.57 12.19
CA GLY A 120 -6.37 -2.99 11.95
C GLY A 120 -7.60 -3.39 11.15
N ILE A 121 -7.95 -4.66 11.18
CA ILE A 121 -9.10 -5.20 10.42
C ILE A 121 -10.46 -4.78 11.00
N GLY A 122 -10.51 -4.29 12.25
CA GLY A 122 -11.75 -3.84 12.87
C GLY A 122 -12.44 -2.70 12.13
N ILE A 123 -11.68 -1.84 11.42
CA ILE A 123 -12.27 -0.78 10.59
C ILE A 123 -13.08 -1.34 9.40
N LEU A 124 -12.79 -2.57 8.99
CA LEU A 124 -13.49 -3.30 7.92
C LEU A 124 -14.70 -4.12 8.44
N GLU A 125 -15.04 -4.01 9.73
CA GLU A 125 -16.15 -4.76 10.32
C GLU A 125 -17.49 -4.61 9.57
N PRO A 126 -17.87 -3.43 9.03
CA PRO A 126 -19.06 -3.31 8.21
C PRO A 126 -19.04 -4.19 6.95
N ALA A 127 -17.89 -4.32 6.29
CA ALA A 127 -17.73 -5.21 5.13
C ALA A 127 -17.73 -6.68 5.56
N ARG A 128 -17.07 -7.02 6.66
CA ARG A 128 -17.02 -8.38 7.22
C ARG A 128 -18.41 -8.93 7.53
N ARG A 129 -19.32 -8.10 8.05
CA ARG A 129 -20.71 -8.49 8.33
C ARG A 129 -21.49 -8.90 7.08
N LEU A 130 -21.07 -8.43 5.92
CA LEU A 130 -21.63 -8.82 4.62
C LEU A 130 -20.87 -10.00 3.97
N GLY A 131 -19.92 -10.61 4.71
CA GLY A 131 -19.19 -11.79 4.28
C GLY A 131 -17.86 -11.51 3.59
N ALA A 132 -17.42 -10.26 3.51
CA ALA A 132 -16.07 -9.93 3.00
C ALA A 132 -14.99 -10.38 3.98
N ILE A 133 -13.81 -10.64 3.47
CA ILE A 133 -12.63 -11.10 4.21
C ILE A 133 -11.70 -9.91 4.45
N PRO A 134 -11.58 -9.40 5.69
CA PRO A 134 -10.82 -8.20 6.00
C PRO A 134 -9.33 -8.50 6.13
N LEU A 135 -8.49 -7.67 5.48
CA LEU A 135 -7.04 -7.72 5.56
C LEU A 135 -6.48 -6.31 5.77
N ALA A 136 -5.42 -6.17 6.55
CA ALA A 136 -4.68 -4.94 6.72
C ALA A 136 -3.21 -5.17 6.39
N LEU A 137 -2.71 -4.50 5.34
CA LEU A 137 -1.35 -4.61 4.84
C LEU A 137 -0.74 -3.21 4.76
N HIS A 138 0.31 -2.96 5.54
CA HIS A 138 0.95 -1.65 5.55
C HIS A 138 2.44 -1.78 5.22
N PRO A 139 2.85 -1.36 4.01
CA PRO A 139 4.27 -1.23 3.67
C PRO A 139 4.92 -0.12 4.49
N ALA A 140 6.00 -0.44 5.22
CA ALA A 140 6.71 0.53 6.06
C ALA A 140 7.69 1.36 5.23
N MET A 141 7.17 2.11 4.25
CA MET A 141 7.97 2.98 3.39
C MET A 141 7.23 4.28 3.03
N THR A 142 7.97 5.26 2.56
CA THR A 142 7.41 6.48 1.97
C THR A 142 7.17 6.29 0.48
N PHE A 143 5.99 6.71 0.01
CA PHE A 143 5.60 6.64 -1.39
C PHE A 143 5.64 8.01 -2.05
N GLY A 144 6.43 8.14 -3.11
CA GLY A 144 6.41 9.28 -4.02
C GLY A 144 5.27 9.20 -5.06
N GLY A 145 4.84 7.97 -5.36
CA GLY A 145 3.87 7.66 -6.41
C GLY A 145 4.51 7.50 -7.79
N PHE A 146 5.77 7.06 -7.83
CA PHE A 146 6.55 6.86 -9.06
C PHE A 146 6.87 5.37 -9.28
N SER A 147 7.25 5.02 -10.50
CA SER A 147 7.67 3.65 -10.86
C SER A 147 8.87 3.14 -10.03
N THR A 148 9.72 4.04 -9.56
CA THR A 148 10.84 3.71 -8.66
C THR A 148 10.37 3.15 -7.32
N ASP A 149 9.17 3.50 -6.87
CA ASP A 149 8.62 2.97 -5.61
C ASP A 149 8.26 1.49 -5.74
N VAL A 150 7.91 1.01 -6.94
CA VAL A 150 7.65 -0.43 -7.18
C VAL A 150 8.90 -1.26 -6.87
N ALA A 151 10.08 -0.80 -7.31
CA ALA A 151 11.35 -1.46 -6.99
C ALA A 151 11.68 -1.40 -5.49
N ARG A 152 11.28 -0.33 -4.79
CA ARG A 152 11.49 -0.14 -3.36
C ARG A 152 10.60 -1.04 -2.48
N LEU A 153 9.54 -1.64 -3.05
CA LEU A 153 8.75 -2.64 -2.34
C LEU A 153 9.54 -3.92 -2.07
N THR A 154 10.56 -4.21 -2.90
CA THR A 154 11.40 -5.40 -2.70
C THR A 154 12.15 -5.32 -1.38
N GLY A 155 11.84 -6.27 -0.47
CA GLY A 155 12.41 -6.30 0.87
C GLY A 155 11.82 -5.27 1.85
N CYS A 156 10.77 -4.53 1.44
CA CYS A 156 10.10 -3.58 2.34
C CYS A 156 9.38 -4.33 3.48
N PRO A 157 9.64 -4.01 4.75
CA PRO A 157 8.87 -4.58 5.85
C PRO A 157 7.38 -4.25 5.70
N MET A 158 6.52 -5.28 5.79
CA MET A 158 5.09 -5.12 5.60
C MET A 158 4.31 -5.66 6.79
N ALA A 159 3.69 -4.75 7.55
CA ALA A 159 2.86 -5.13 8.69
C ALA A 159 1.54 -5.75 8.21
N VAL A 160 1.29 -6.99 8.65
CA VAL A 160 0.11 -7.77 8.28
C VAL A 160 -0.78 -8.00 9.50
N THR A 161 -2.06 -7.68 9.37
CA THR A 161 -3.11 -8.09 10.32
C THR A 161 -4.26 -8.70 9.55
N ALA A 162 -4.66 -9.90 9.94
CA ALA A 162 -5.74 -10.65 9.31
C ALA A 162 -6.36 -11.63 10.33
N PRO A 163 -7.57 -12.15 10.10
CA PRO A 163 -8.06 -13.30 10.85
C PRO A 163 -7.14 -14.51 10.67
N ASP A 164 -6.94 -15.31 11.72
CA ASP A 164 -5.98 -16.44 11.73
C ASP A 164 -6.18 -17.39 10.53
N ALA A 165 -7.43 -17.68 10.19
CA ALA A 165 -7.76 -18.60 9.09
C ALA A 165 -7.27 -18.13 7.70
N VAL A 166 -7.09 -16.82 7.52
CA VAL A 166 -6.69 -16.20 6.24
C VAL A 166 -5.36 -15.47 6.32
N LEU A 167 -4.69 -15.52 7.47
CA LEU A 167 -3.38 -14.92 7.67
C LEU A 167 -2.34 -15.37 6.62
N PRO A 168 -2.27 -16.67 6.24
CA PRO A 168 -1.36 -17.10 5.17
C PRO A 168 -1.64 -16.44 3.83
N ILE A 169 -2.90 -16.12 3.51
CA ILE A 169 -3.28 -15.41 2.28
C ILE A 169 -2.77 -13.96 2.33
N ALA A 170 -2.94 -13.29 3.47
CA ALA A 170 -2.46 -11.94 3.65
C ALA A 170 -0.93 -11.84 3.58
N GLN A 171 -0.21 -12.82 4.15
CA GLN A 171 1.26 -12.91 4.06
C GLN A 171 1.71 -13.19 2.61
N ALA A 172 1.04 -14.10 1.90
CA ALA A 172 1.34 -14.37 0.50
C ALA A 172 1.16 -13.11 -0.36
N LEU A 173 0.08 -12.36 -0.16
CA LEU A 173 -0.17 -11.10 -0.86
C LEU A 173 0.93 -10.06 -0.58
N ALA A 174 1.42 -9.98 0.65
CA ALA A 174 2.54 -9.10 1.00
C ALA A 174 3.85 -9.49 0.27
N VAL A 175 4.12 -10.80 0.15
CA VAL A 175 5.27 -11.32 -0.63
C VAL A 175 5.08 -11.04 -2.12
N GLU A 176 3.90 -11.22 -2.67
CA GLU A 176 3.59 -10.90 -4.07
C GLU A 176 3.77 -9.41 -4.39
N LEU A 177 3.53 -8.54 -3.42
CA LEU A 177 3.84 -7.11 -3.50
C LEU A 177 5.36 -6.82 -3.42
N GLY A 178 6.20 -7.82 -3.15
CA GLY A 178 7.64 -7.69 -2.98
C GLY A 178 8.09 -7.42 -1.55
N GLY A 179 7.17 -7.34 -0.59
CA GLY A 179 7.47 -7.01 0.81
C GLY A 179 7.87 -8.22 1.65
N GLU A 180 8.43 -7.92 2.82
CA GLU A 180 8.72 -8.89 3.87
C GLU A 180 7.62 -8.82 4.95
N PRO A 181 6.66 -9.77 4.97
CA PRO A 181 5.54 -9.71 5.89
C PRO A 181 5.97 -10.03 7.33
N PHE A 182 5.48 -9.24 8.26
CA PHE A 182 5.48 -9.58 9.67
C PHE A 182 4.08 -9.40 10.26
N VAL A 183 3.71 -10.29 11.17
CA VAL A 183 2.39 -10.25 11.81
C VAL A 183 2.38 -9.16 12.88
N LEU A 184 1.46 -8.22 12.74
CA LEU A 184 1.24 -7.16 13.72
C LEU A 184 -0.14 -7.34 14.37
N PRO A 185 -0.21 -7.55 15.70
CA PRO A 185 -1.50 -7.60 16.39
C PRO A 185 -2.29 -6.29 16.22
N GLU A 186 -3.61 -6.39 16.10
CA GLU A 186 -4.47 -5.23 15.89
C GLU A 186 -4.29 -4.16 16.97
N ALA A 187 -4.22 -4.57 18.22
CA ALA A 187 -4.02 -3.66 19.36
C ALA A 187 -2.68 -2.89 19.31
N SER A 188 -1.68 -3.41 18.58
CA SER A 188 -0.36 -2.78 18.45
C SER A 188 -0.28 -1.75 17.32
N ARG A 189 -1.25 -1.72 16.41
CA ARG A 189 -1.21 -0.83 15.23
C ARG A 189 -1.11 0.65 15.56
N PRO A 190 -1.83 1.20 16.56
CA PRO A 190 -1.68 2.62 16.90
C PRO A 190 -0.26 2.98 17.36
N ALA A 191 0.36 2.15 18.20
CA ALA A 191 1.74 2.37 18.67
C ALA A 191 2.76 2.21 17.53
N TYR A 192 2.60 1.18 16.68
CA TYR A 192 3.39 0.98 15.48
C TYR A 192 3.34 2.20 14.56
N HIS A 193 2.14 2.66 14.22
CA HIS A 193 1.98 3.83 13.35
C HIS A 193 2.58 5.10 13.97
N ALA A 194 2.37 5.31 15.27
CA ALA A 194 2.95 6.43 15.99
C ALA A 194 4.49 6.41 15.95
N ALA A 195 5.10 5.24 16.12
CA ALA A 195 6.57 5.09 16.04
C ALA A 195 7.11 5.43 14.65
N LEU A 196 6.48 4.91 13.58
CA LEU A 196 6.90 5.20 12.21
C LEU A 196 6.70 6.69 11.86
N ALA A 197 5.55 7.26 12.23
CA ALA A 197 5.28 8.68 12.01
C ALA A 197 6.25 9.57 12.80
N HIS A 198 6.55 9.20 14.04
CA HIS A 198 7.53 9.91 14.86
C HIS A 198 8.93 9.87 14.21
N GLY A 199 9.42 8.69 13.86
CA GLY A 199 10.76 8.55 13.25
C GLY A 199 10.87 9.25 11.90
N ALA A 200 9.94 9.01 10.97
CA ALA A 200 10.03 9.52 9.62
C ALA A 200 9.67 11.02 9.50
N ASN A 201 8.51 11.43 10.06
CA ASN A 201 8.02 12.80 9.85
C ASN A 201 8.83 13.83 10.67
N HIS A 202 9.25 13.49 11.89
CA HIS A 202 10.08 14.39 12.69
C HIS A 202 11.48 14.53 12.10
N LEU A 203 12.03 13.43 11.52
CA LEU A 203 13.31 13.53 10.81
C LEU A 203 13.23 14.54 9.66
N VAL A 204 12.20 14.47 8.81
CA VAL A 204 12.01 15.43 7.71
C VAL A 204 11.88 16.86 8.23
N THR A 205 11.11 17.05 9.30
CA THR A 205 10.91 18.36 9.93
C THR A 205 12.21 18.92 10.49
N LEU A 206 12.96 18.08 11.21
CA LEU A 206 14.27 18.45 11.81
C LEU A 206 15.27 18.86 10.73
N VAL A 207 15.39 18.05 9.66
CA VAL A 207 16.29 18.35 8.54
C VAL A 207 15.89 19.66 7.86
N GLY A 208 14.60 19.88 7.61
CA GLY A 208 14.12 21.13 7.01
C GLY A 208 14.37 22.36 7.88
N GLN A 209 14.31 22.21 9.20
CA GLN A 209 14.67 23.29 10.14
C GLN A 209 16.18 23.59 10.09
N ALA A 210 17.02 22.55 10.14
CA ALA A 210 18.47 22.69 10.11
C ALA A 210 18.97 23.35 8.80
N VAL A 211 18.40 22.96 7.65
CA VAL A 211 18.71 23.59 6.35
C VAL A 211 18.37 25.09 6.38
N ARG A 212 17.23 25.49 6.95
CA ARG A 212 16.87 26.91 7.08
C ARG A 212 17.82 27.70 7.97
N VAL A 213 18.29 27.10 9.07
CA VAL A 213 19.25 27.72 9.96
C VAL A 213 20.62 27.92 9.26
N LEU A 214 21.08 26.93 8.50
CA LEU A 214 22.29 27.05 7.69
C LEU A 214 22.18 28.14 6.62
N ALA A 215 21.04 28.24 5.95
CA ALA A 215 20.79 29.32 4.99
C ALA A 215 20.85 30.71 5.66
N ALA A 216 20.28 30.86 6.87
CA ALA A 216 20.38 32.10 7.64
C ALA A 216 21.82 32.43 8.09
N ALA A 217 22.67 31.41 8.24
CA ALA A 217 24.10 31.55 8.52
C ALA A 217 24.95 31.79 7.26
N GLY A 218 24.33 31.92 6.07
CA GLY A 218 25.03 32.18 4.81
C GLY A 218 25.57 30.94 4.08
N VAL A 219 25.13 29.74 4.48
CA VAL A 219 25.52 28.50 3.80
C VAL A 219 24.55 28.28 2.62
N GLU A 220 25.06 28.36 1.38
CA GLU A 220 24.25 28.28 0.17
C GLU A 220 23.61 26.89 -0.04
N ASP A 221 24.34 25.80 0.20
CA ASP A 221 23.82 24.42 0.10
C ASP A 221 23.85 23.74 1.48
N GLY A 222 22.82 24.06 2.26
CA GLY A 222 22.61 23.46 3.57
C GLY A 222 22.31 21.96 3.51
N ALA A 223 21.69 21.48 2.44
CA ALA A 223 21.37 20.06 2.27
C ALA A 223 22.63 19.23 2.01
N ALA A 224 23.51 19.66 1.10
CA ALA A 224 24.78 19.00 0.86
C ALA A 224 25.72 19.06 2.10
N THR A 225 25.67 20.17 2.84
CA THR A 225 26.46 20.33 4.08
C THR A 225 26.01 19.36 5.18
N LEU A 226 24.70 19.15 5.33
CA LEU A 226 24.13 18.26 6.35
C LEU A 226 24.15 16.78 5.96
N GLY A 227 24.10 16.47 4.68
CA GLY A 227 23.92 15.12 4.17
C GLY A 227 24.85 14.08 4.80
N PRO A 228 26.18 14.25 4.75
CA PRO A 228 27.11 13.28 5.35
C PRO A 228 26.96 13.14 6.87
N LEU A 229 26.67 14.23 7.57
CA LEU A 229 26.48 14.23 9.03
C LEU A 229 25.20 13.48 9.41
N LEU A 230 24.10 13.74 8.71
CA LEU A 230 22.82 13.07 8.95
C LEU A 230 22.88 11.59 8.61
N ALA A 231 23.54 11.21 7.50
CA ALA A 231 23.73 9.82 7.13
C ALA A 231 24.47 9.02 8.22
N ALA A 232 25.59 9.58 8.73
CA ALA A 232 26.36 8.94 9.79
C ALA A 232 25.57 8.88 11.12
N ALA A 233 24.83 9.93 11.46
CA ALA A 233 24.00 9.95 12.67
C ALA A 233 22.87 8.94 12.61
N LEU A 234 22.21 8.80 11.45
CA LEU A 234 21.13 7.84 11.22
C LEU A 234 21.66 6.40 11.25
N ASP A 235 22.77 6.12 10.56
CA ASP A 235 23.41 4.80 10.56
C ASP A 235 23.73 4.35 11.99
N ARG A 236 24.35 5.23 12.76
CA ARG A 236 24.64 4.99 14.17
C ARG A 236 23.37 4.73 14.98
N ALA A 237 22.32 5.54 14.80
CA ALA A 237 21.06 5.41 15.52
C ALA A 237 20.30 4.10 15.21
N LEU A 238 20.52 3.50 14.04
CA LEU A 238 19.90 2.25 13.62
C LEU A 238 20.73 1.01 13.97
N THR A 239 22.04 1.16 14.24
CA THR A 239 22.95 0.05 14.53
C THR A 239 23.26 -0.14 16.01
N GLU A 240 23.22 0.94 16.80
CA GLU A 240 23.41 0.90 18.26
C GLU A 240 22.07 0.66 18.98
N ASP A 241 22.10 0.13 20.19
CA ASP A 241 20.89 0.03 21.03
C ASP A 241 20.41 1.44 21.46
N ALA A 242 19.10 1.55 21.75
CA ALA A 242 18.46 2.86 21.98
C ALA A 242 19.06 3.63 23.16
N ASP A 243 19.56 2.94 24.19
CA ASP A 243 20.16 3.59 25.36
C ASP A 243 21.58 4.08 25.05
N SER A 244 22.35 3.30 24.30
CA SER A 244 23.71 3.67 23.84
C SER A 244 23.70 4.87 22.88
N VAL A 245 22.71 4.96 22.00
CA VAL A 245 22.56 6.10 21.08
C VAL A 245 22.43 7.42 21.83
N LEU A 246 21.60 7.46 22.87
CA LEU A 246 21.35 8.68 23.67
C LEU A 246 22.58 9.08 24.49
N THR A 247 23.31 8.11 25.08
CA THR A 247 24.51 8.37 25.87
C THR A 247 25.73 8.72 25.00
N GLY A 248 25.74 8.28 23.76
CA GLY A 248 26.81 8.54 22.78
C GLY A 248 26.71 9.87 22.03
N LEU A 249 25.72 10.72 22.35
CA LEU A 249 25.62 12.06 21.75
C LEU A 249 26.87 12.89 22.08
N THR A 250 27.49 13.43 21.04
CA THR A 250 28.65 14.35 21.17
C THR A 250 28.20 15.77 20.83
N GLY A 251 28.79 16.77 21.49
CA GLY A 251 28.49 18.16 21.17
C GLY A 251 27.97 18.97 22.37
N PRO A 252 27.46 20.19 22.14
CA PRO A 252 27.03 21.08 23.23
C PRO A 252 25.91 20.49 24.10
N VAL A 253 25.01 19.74 23.50
CA VAL A 253 23.85 19.14 24.19
C VAL A 253 24.26 18.11 25.24
N SER A 254 25.35 17.37 25.01
CA SER A 254 25.86 16.38 25.99
C SER A 254 26.72 16.98 27.10
N ARG A 255 27.09 18.26 26.94
CA ARG A 255 28.00 18.96 27.86
C ARG A 255 27.32 20.03 28.72
N GLY A 256 25.99 20.25 28.57
CA GLY A 256 25.19 21.23 29.31
C GLY A 256 25.31 22.63 28.73
#